data_aac301683076f5aeaf8efabaf28a6ac8
#
_entry.id   aac301683076f5aeaf8efabaf28a6ac8
#
_cell.length_a   1.000
_cell.length_b   1.000
_cell.length_c   1.000
_cell.angle_alpha   90.00
_cell.angle_beta   90.00
_cell.angle_gamma   90.00
#
_symmetry.space_group_name_H-M   'P 1'
#
loop_
_entity.id
_entity.type
_entity.pdbx_description
1 polymer ?
#
loop_
_entity_poly.entity_id
_entity_poly.type
_entity_poly.pdbx_seq_one_letter_code
_entity_poly.pdbx_strand_id
1 'polypeptide(L)'
;VIRECRNEIEKTNTLSPELFGKLREVAIHYAKKGDLLYPHLKVKYGISGPSDVMWTTDDEIRDELAALAKDMRQNENWIERFAAALQRVEDMIYKEANIFFPNCALNFTEEEWFGIYRDSKDYPVCFGVENATWEAAEKYLHTENCSKHVRNGEIIMPGGHLTVAQLTAMLNTIPLEITFVDEDNINRFFNEGPKDFKRPSMAIDREVFSCHPPKVEQQVRHIIGEFRKGT
;
A
#
# COMPACT_ATOMS: atom_id res chain seq x y z
N VAL A 1 -9.34 23.35 8.82
CA VAL A 1 -8.08 23.75 8.14
C VAL A 1 -8.37 24.80 7.08
N ILE A 2 -9.20 24.56 6.05
CA ILE A 2 -9.45 25.52 4.93
C ILE A 2 -9.97 26.87 5.47
N ARG A 3 -11.00 26.84 6.31
CA ARG A 3 -11.56 28.07 6.93
C ARG A 3 -10.53 28.80 7.80
N GLU A 4 -9.69 28.06 8.50
CA GLU A 4 -8.62 28.63 9.32
C GLU A 4 -7.59 29.32 8.44
N CYS A 5 -7.17 28.71 7.33
CA CYS A 5 -6.28 29.31 6.35
C CYS A 5 -6.84 30.63 5.78
N ARG A 6 -8.12 30.64 5.35
CA ARG A 6 -8.77 31.85 4.87
C ARG A 6 -8.80 32.96 5.93
N ASN A 7 -9.25 32.63 7.13
CA ASN A 7 -9.37 33.61 8.22
C ASN A 7 -8.01 34.19 8.61
N GLU A 8 -6.94 33.40 8.57
CA GLU A 8 -5.59 33.88 8.90
C GLU A 8 -5.11 34.85 7.82
N ILE A 9 -5.23 34.49 6.54
CA ILE A 9 -4.83 35.34 5.42
C ILE A 9 -5.64 36.65 5.40
N GLU A 10 -6.95 36.59 5.59
CA GLU A 10 -7.79 37.81 5.62
C GLU A 10 -7.40 38.77 6.75
N LYS A 11 -6.93 38.25 7.88
CA LYS A 11 -6.55 39.06 9.04
C LYS A 11 -5.15 39.62 8.99
N THR A 12 -4.20 38.81 8.50
CA THR A 12 -2.77 39.10 8.67
C THR A 12 -2.02 39.24 7.35
N ASN A 13 -2.68 38.92 6.24
CA ASN A 13 -2.06 38.79 4.90
C ASN A 13 -0.86 37.84 4.87
N THR A 14 -0.83 36.88 5.80
CA THR A 14 0.20 35.84 5.92
C THR A 14 -0.44 34.52 6.33
N LEU A 15 0.28 33.42 6.16
CA LEU A 15 -0.13 32.10 6.61
C LEU A 15 0.97 31.47 7.45
N SER A 16 0.62 30.96 8.63
CA SER A 16 1.58 30.27 9.49
C SER A 16 2.10 28.99 8.83
N PRO A 17 3.40 28.69 8.98
CA PRO A 17 3.99 27.44 8.45
C PRO A 17 3.28 26.19 8.99
N GLU A 18 2.77 26.23 10.21
CA GLU A 18 2.06 25.14 10.86
C GLU A 18 0.72 24.87 10.13
N LEU A 19 -0.07 25.89 9.90
CA LEU A 19 -1.37 25.77 9.24
C LEU A 19 -1.21 25.37 7.76
N PHE A 20 -0.20 25.92 7.10
CA PHE A 20 0.18 25.52 5.74
C PHE A 20 0.61 24.04 5.68
N GLY A 21 1.46 23.60 6.63
CA GLY A 21 1.86 22.21 6.77
C GLY A 21 0.67 21.29 6.93
N LYS A 22 -0.29 21.67 7.79
CA LYS A 22 -1.51 20.91 8.02
C LYS A 22 -2.39 20.85 6.75
N LEU A 23 -2.51 21.93 5.98
CA LEU A 23 -3.24 21.89 4.70
C LEU A 23 -2.60 20.92 3.70
N ARG A 24 -1.27 20.85 3.67
CA ARG A 24 -0.55 19.95 2.77
C ARG A 24 -0.81 18.46 3.03
N GLU A 25 -1.36 18.08 4.18
CA GLU A 25 -1.81 16.72 4.43
C GLU A 25 -2.91 16.27 3.44
N VAL A 26 -3.55 17.20 2.72
CA VAL A 26 -4.48 16.87 1.63
C VAL A 26 -3.84 15.95 0.58
N ALA A 27 -2.52 16.01 0.42
CA ALA A 27 -1.78 15.10 -0.45
C ALA A 27 -1.94 13.62 -0.06
N ILE A 28 -2.08 13.32 1.25
CA ILE A 28 -2.36 11.97 1.75
C ILE A 28 -3.76 11.52 1.32
N HIS A 29 -4.75 12.42 1.46
CA HIS A 29 -6.11 12.14 1.01
C HIS A 29 -6.18 11.87 -0.50
N TYR A 30 -5.51 12.69 -1.30
CA TYR A 30 -5.46 12.51 -2.75
C TYR A 30 -4.70 11.24 -3.17
N ALA A 31 -3.65 10.87 -2.43
CA ALA A 31 -2.96 9.59 -2.66
C ALA A 31 -3.91 8.40 -2.39
N LYS A 32 -4.59 8.37 -1.25
CA LYS A 32 -5.59 7.32 -0.95
C LYS A 32 -6.64 7.20 -2.05
N LYS A 33 -7.19 8.32 -2.48
CA LYS A 33 -8.21 8.37 -3.53
C LYS A 33 -7.65 7.91 -4.87
N GLY A 34 -6.45 8.40 -5.22
CA GLY A 34 -5.74 8.08 -6.45
C GLY A 34 -5.40 6.61 -6.58
N ASP A 35 -4.90 6.01 -5.52
CA ASP A 35 -4.43 4.62 -5.56
C ASP A 35 -5.55 3.61 -5.35
N LEU A 36 -6.52 3.91 -4.49
CA LEU A 36 -7.54 2.93 -4.08
C LEU A 36 -8.85 3.02 -4.87
N LEU A 37 -9.24 4.20 -5.34
CA LEU A 37 -10.57 4.41 -5.90
C LEU A 37 -10.57 4.70 -7.41
N TYR A 38 -9.72 5.60 -7.90
CA TYR A 38 -9.73 5.98 -9.31
C TYR A 38 -9.46 4.82 -10.27
N PRO A 39 -8.40 4.01 -10.08
CA PRO A 39 -8.13 2.89 -10.96
C PRO A 39 -9.26 1.86 -10.93
N HIS A 40 -9.82 1.62 -9.75
CA HIS A 40 -10.89 0.65 -9.58
C HIS A 40 -12.17 1.08 -10.32
N LEU A 41 -12.60 2.32 -10.14
CA LEU A 41 -13.76 2.88 -10.83
C LEU A 41 -13.57 2.92 -12.35
N LYS A 42 -12.37 3.30 -12.81
CA LYS A 42 -12.03 3.42 -14.22
C LYS A 42 -11.91 2.06 -14.91
N VAL A 43 -11.10 1.15 -14.35
CA VAL A 43 -10.73 -0.10 -15.02
C VAL A 43 -11.85 -1.12 -14.94
N LYS A 44 -12.45 -1.30 -13.77
CA LYS A 44 -13.47 -2.34 -13.58
C LYS A 44 -14.85 -1.90 -14.06
N TYR A 45 -15.21 -0.63 -13.82
CA TYR A 45 -16.57 -0.11 -14.10
C TYR A 45 -16.63 0.77 -15.36
N GLY A 46 -15.50 1.06 -15.99
CA GLY A 46 -15.45 1.86 -17.21
C GLY A 46 -15.79 3.35 -17.01
N ILE A 47 -15.86 3.82 -15.76
CA ILE A 47 -16.21 5.19 -15.42
C ILE A 47 -14.93 6.04 -15.32
N SER A 48 -14.50 6.57 -16.49
CA SER A 48 -13.24 7.33 -16.57
C SER A 48 -13.39 8.83 -16.45
N GLY A 49 -14.52 9.40 -16.86
CA GLY A 49 -14.71 10.85 -16.94
C GLY A 49 -14.42 11.59 -15.63
N PRO A 50 -15.13 11.31 -14.53
CA PRO A 50 -14.85 11.92 -13.23
C PRO A 50 -13.44 11.59 -12.71
N SER A 51 -13.00 10.33 -12.88
CA SER A 51 -11.71 9.86 -12.35
C SER A 51 -10.52 10.59 -12.99
N ASP A 52 -10.48 10.68 -14.33
CA ASP A 52 -9.34 11.28 -15.04
C ASP A 52 -9.22 12.79 -14.77
N VAL A 53 -10.35 13.51 -14.79
CA VAL A 53 -10.35 14.96 -14.53
C VAL A 53 -9.98 15.26 -13.09
N MET A 54 -10.53 14.51 -12.14
CA MET A 54 -10.27 14.75 -10.72
C MET A 54 -8.85 14.35 -10.34
N TRP A 55 -8.33 13.25 -10.88
CA TRP A 55 -6.95 12.84 -10.65
C TRP A 55 -5.95 13.91 -11.11
N THR A 56 -6.13 14.42 -12.35
CA THR A 56 -5.30 15.51 -12.87
C THR A 56 -5.37 16.74 -11.95
N THR A 57 -6.58 17.08 -11.48
CA THR A 57 -6.76 18.23 -10.56
C THR A 57 -6.08 18.01 -9.22
N ASP A 58 -6.12 16.79 -8.67
CA ASP A 58 -5.44 16.42 -7.43
C ASP A 58 -3.91 16.60 -7.57
N ASP A 59 -3.36 16.15 -8.69
CA ASP A 59 -1.93 16.30 -8.99
C ASP A 59 -1.53 17.77 -9.10
N GLU A 60 -2.30 18.57 -9.84
CA GLU A 60 -2.05 20.01 -9.97
C GLU A 60 -2.12 20.77 -8.62
N ILE A 61 -3.05 20.40 -7.74
CA ILE A 61 -3.14 20.97 -6.39
C ILE A 61 -1.90 20.58 -5.56
N ARG A 62 -1.51 19.30 -5.59
CA ARG A 62 -0.30 18.82 -4.88
C ARG A 62 0.95 19.55 -5.35
N ASP A 63 1.11 19.67 -6.66
CA ASP A 63 2.28 20.33 -7.27
C ASP A 63 2.32 21.81 -6.90
N GLU A 64 1.20 22.52 -6.95
CA GLU A 64 1.10 23.92 -6.56
C GLU A 64 1.42 24.14 -5.08
N LEU A 65 0.86 23.32 -4.17
CA LEU A 65 1.17 23.39 -2.75
C LEU A 65 2.65 23.03 -2.47
N ALA A 66 3.23 22.10 -3.23
CA ALA A 66 4.64 21.77 -3.14
C ALA A 66 5.54 22.92 -3.65
N ALA A 67 5.15 23.60 -4.72
CA ALA A 67 5.86 24.77 -5.24
C ALA A 67 5.81 25.95 -4.25
N LEU A 68 4.65 26.22 -3.67
CA LEU A 68 4.46 27.25 -2.65
C LEU A 68 5.29 26.97 -1.37
N ALA A 69 5.47 25.67 -1.02
CA ALA A 69 6.28 25.27 0.12
C ALA A 69 7.79 25.56 -0.07
N LYS A 70 8.26 25.61 -1.30
CA LYS A 70 9.67 25.90 -1.62
C LYS A 70 10.01 27.40 -1.49
N ASP A 71 9.00 28.27 -1.60
CA ASP A 71 9.18 29.71 -1.52
C ASP A 71 8.17 30.32 -0.57
N MET A 72 8.52 30.35 0.71
CA MET A 72 7.66 30.86 1.80
C MET A 72 7.79 32.39 2.01
N ARG A 73 8.22 33.15 1.01
CA ARG A 73 8.33 34.62 1.13
C ARG A 73 6.98 35.33 1.26
N GLN A 74 5.90 34.65 0.93
CA GLN A 74 4.52 35.09 1.13
C GLN A 74 4.24 36.53 0.62
N ASN A 75 4.81 36.85 -0.54
CA ASN A 75 4.48 38.09 -1.23
C ASN A 75 3.06 38.02 -1.82
N GLU A 76 2.58 39.12 -2.39
CA GLU A 76 1.24 39.22 -2.96
C GLU A 76 0.94 38.10 -3.97
N ASN A 77 1.85 37.79 -4.87
CA ASN A 77 1.73 36.70 -5.82
C ASN A 77 1.62 35.32 -5.14
N TRP A 78 2.37 35.11 -4.04
CA TRP A 78 2.28 33.87 -3.26
C TRP A 78 0.89 33.72 -2.64
N ILE A 79 0.35 34.79 -2.05
CA ILE A 79 -0.98 34.80 -1.43
C ILE A 79 -2.06 34.54 -2.47
N GLU A 80 -1.99 35.17 -3.65
CA GLU A 80 -2.94 34.93 -4.74
C GLU A 80 -2.92 33.47 -5.21
N ARG A 81 -1.75 32.91 -5.44
CA ARG A 81 -1.57 31.50 -5.83
C ARG A 81 -2.10 30.56 -4.76
N PHE A 82 -1.81 30.84 -3.50
CA PHE A 82 -2.31 30.03 -2.40
C PHE A 82 -3.83 30.11 -2.30
N ALA A 83 -4.44 31.28 -2.41
CA ALA A 83 -5.90 31.44 -2.41
C ALA A 83 -6.56 30.67 -3.57
N ALA A 84 -5.96 30.69 -4.76
CA ALA A 84 -6.42 29.92 -5.90
C ALA A 84 -6.31 28.39 -5.66
N ALA A 85 -5.20 27.91 -5.08
CA ALA A 85 -5.04 26.52 -4.71
C ALA A 85 -6.06 26.09 -3.64
N LEU A 86 -6.29 26.92 -2.64
CA LEU A 86 -7.28 26.68 -1.59
C LEU A 86 -8.71 26.58 -2.16
N GLN A 87 -9.05 27.43 -3.12
CA GLN A 87 -10.36 27.36 -3.81
C GLN A 87 -10.49 26.04 -4.56
N ARG A 88 -9.44 25.58 -5.24
CA ARG A 88 -9.45 24.29 -5.95
C ARG A 88 -9.63 23.10 -4.99
N VAL A 89 -9.04 23.15 -3.79
CA VAL A 89 -9.27 22.14 -2.74
C VAL A 89 -10.74 22.12 -2.33
N GLU A 90 -11.39 23.29 -2.13
CA GLU A 90 -12.81 23.36 -1.81
C GLU A 90 -13.69 22.83 -2.94
N ASP A 91 -13.39 23.20 -4.19
CA ASP A 91 -14.11 22.71 -5.36
C ASP A 91 -13.98 21.18 -5.48
N MET A 92 -12.82 20.64 -5.10
CA MET A 92 -12.59 19.18 -5.08
C MET A 92 -13.45 18.50 -4.02
N ILE A 93 -13.54 19.04 -2.80
CA ILE A 93 -14.44 18.51 -1.75
C ILE A 93 -15.88 18.42 -2.25
N TYR A 94 -16.35 19.48 -2.96
CA TYR A 94 -17.68 19.46 -3.54
C TYR A 94 -17.86 18.36 -4.57
N LYS A 95 -16.88 18.20 -5.49
CA LYS A 95 -16.90 17.16 -6.53
C LYS A 95 -16.86 15.76 -5.93
N GLU A 96 -16.04 15.55 -4.91
CA GLU A 96 -15.95 14.28 -4.18
C GLU A 96 -17.29 13.91 -3.55
N ALA A 97 -17.89 14.82 -2.81
CA ALA A 97 -19.13 14.56 -2.09
C ALA A 97 -20.35 14.36 -3.01
N ASN A 98 -20.40 15.06 -4.15
CA ASN A 98 -21.60 15.08 -5.00
C ASN A 98 -21.47 14.23 -6.28
N ILE A 99 -20.26 13.88 -6.69
CA ILE A 99 -20.04 13.15 -7.95
C ILE A 99 -19.26 11.87 -7.67
N PHE A 100 -18.07 11.96 -7.09
CA PHE A 100 -17.11 10.85 -7.07
C PHE A 100 -17.50 9.75 -6.08
N PHE A 101 -17.65 10.09 -4.80
CA PHE A 101 -18.02 9.10 -3.79
C PHE A 101 -19.40 8.48 -4.00
N PRO A 102 -20.44 9.21 -4.45
CA PRO A 102 -21.68 8.57 -4.86
C PRO A 102 -21.53 7.54 -5.99
N ASN A 103 -20.69 7.83 -7.00
CA ASN A 103 -20.40 6.85 -8.05
C ASN A 103 -19.66 5.61 -7.51
N CYS A 104 -18.69 5.78 -6.62
CA CYS A 104 -18.04 4.64 -5.96
C CYS A 104 -19.05 3.81 -5.14
N ALA A 105 -19.89 4.48 -4.36
CA ALA A 105 -20.89 3.82 -3.51
C ALA A 105 -21.95 3.04 -4.31
N LEU A 106 -22.31 3.53 -5.51
CA LEU A 106 -23.28 2.86 -6.38
C LEU A 106 -22.70 1.64 -7.12
N ASN A 107 -21.41 1.65 -7.40
CA ASN A 107 -20.81 0.65 -8.27
C ASN A 107 -20.01 -0.40 -7.53
N PHE A 108 -19.32 -0.06 -6.44
CA PHE A 108 -18.43 -0.99 -5.76
C PHE A 108 -19.22 -1.99 -4.93
N THR A 109 -18.80 -3.26 -4.96
CA THR A 109 -19.35 -4.32 -4.11
C THR A 109 -18.85 -4.18 -2.66
N GLU A 110 -19.51 -4.87 -1.74
CA GLU A 110 -19.10 -4.88 -0.33
C GLU A 110 -17.70 -5.47 -0.15
N GLU A 111 -17.37 -6.54 -0.88
CA GLU A 111 -16.05 -7.18 -0.85
C GLU A 111 -14.95 -6.22 -1.33
N GLU A 112 -15.24 -5.42 -2.34
CA GLU A 112 -14.29 -4.40 -2.84
C GLU A 112 -14.06 -3.32 -1.79
N TRP A 113 -15.09 -2.88 -1.11
CA TRP A 113 -14.96 -1.96 0.01
C TRP A 113 -14.14 -2.55 1.17
N PHE A 114 -14.28 -3.85 1.45
CA PHE A 114 -13.42 -4.53 2.43
C PHE A 114 -11.95 -4.55 2.01
N GLY A 115 -11.68 -4.76 0.72
CA GLY A 115 -10.33 -4.65 0.16
C GLY A 115 -9.76 -3.23 0.28
N ILE A 116 -10.53 -2.22 -0.11
CA ILE A 116 -10.17 -0.80 0.02
C ILE A 116 -9.93 -0.43 1.49
N TYR A 117 -10.76 -0.89 2.39
CA TYR A 117 -10.58 -0.69 3.84
C TYR A 117 -9.25 -1.28 4.32
N ARG A 118 -8.93 -2.52 3.95
CA ARG A 118 -7.65 -3.16 4.28
C ARG A 118 -6.48 -2.30 3.79
N ASP A 119 -6.47 -1.96 2.51
CA ASP A 119 -5.37 -1.26 1.87
C ASP A 119 -5.25 0.20 2.36
N SER A 120 -6.35 0.79 2.83
CA SER A 120 -6.35 2.14 3.41
C SER A 120 -5.53 2.26 4.71
N LYS A 121 -5.27 1.14 5.40
CA LYS A 121 -4.48 1.10 6.63
C LYS A 121 -2.99 1.37 6.39
N ASP A 122 -2.51 1.16 5.17
CA ASP A 122 -1.12 1.40 4.79
C ASP A 122 -0.79 2.88 4.61
N TYR A 123 -1.81 3.75 4.65
CA TYR A 123 -1.63 5.18 4.49
C TYR A 123 -1.55 5.91 5.83
N PRO A 124 -0.74 6.98 5.92
CA PRO A 124 -0.66 7.79 7.12
C PRO A 124 -2.02 8.41 7.50
N VAL A 125 -2.14 8.77 8.77
CA VAL A 125 -3.26 9.59 9.27
C VAL A 125 -3.27 10.94 8.56
N CYS A 126 -4.46 11.41 8.17
CA CYS A 126 -4.67 12.66 7.46
C CYS A 126 -5.56 13.59 8.28
N PHE A 127 -5.15 14.82 8.48
CA PHE A 127 -5.87 15.85 9.27
C PHE A 127 -6.19 15.45 10.71
N GLY A 128 -5.43 14.49 11.27
CA GLY A 128 -5.68 13.94 12.60
C GLY A 128 -6.91 13.03 12.68
N VAL A 129 -7.47 12.61 11.55
CA VAL A 129 -8.60 11.67 11.50
C VAL A 129 -8.06 10.25 11.41
N GLU A 130 -8.18 9.49 12.49
CA GLU A 130 -7.81 8.08 12.53
C GLU A 130 -8.78 7.22 11.71
N ASN A 131 -8.27 6.11 11.17
CA ASN A 131 -9.11 5.15 10.48
C ASN A 131 -10.04 4.46 11.48
N ALA A 132 -11.35 4.58 11.27
CA ALA A 132 -12.32 3.86 12.07
C ALA A 132 -12.22 2.34 11.83
N THR A 133 -12.40 1.54 12.88
CA THR A 133 -12.49 0.09 12.75
C THR A 133 -13.83 -0.29 12.13
N TRP A 134 -13.78 -1.03 11.04
CA TRP A 134 -14.97 -1.58 10.39
C TRP A 134 -15.08 -3.08 10.70
N GLU A 135 -15.86 -3.43 11.72
CA GLU A 135 -15.95 -4.79 12.25
C GLU A 135 -16.34 -5.84 11.20
N ALA A 136 -17.26 -5.50 10.28
CA ALA A 136 -17.67 -6.41 9.21
C ALA A 136 -16.51 -6.73 8.26
N ALA A 137 -15.72 -5.71 7.90
CA ALA A 137 -14.53 -5.88 7.07
C ALA A 137 -13.44 -6.71 7.78
N GLU A 138 -13.19 -6.44 9.07
CA GLU A 138 -12.22 -7.24 9.86
C GLU A 138 -12.63 -8.71 9.89
N LYS A 139 -13.90 -8.99 10.15
CA LYS A 139 -14.41 -10.36 10.18
C LYS A 139 -14.28 -11.05 8.82
N TYR A 140 -14.60 -10.34 7.73
CA TYR A 140 -14.47 -10.87 6.36
C TYR A 140 -13.02 -11.20 6.03
N LEU A 141 -12.10 -10.26 6.29
CA LEU A 141 -10.67 -10.41 6.01
C LEU A 141 -10.03 -11.55 6.82
N HIS A 142 -10.45 -11.75 8.07
CA HIS A 142 -10.04 -12.90 8.88
C HIS A 142 -10.50 -14.22 8.27
N THR A 143 -11.71 -14.26 7.73
CA THR A 143 -12.29 -15.49 7.16
C THR A 143 -11.63 -15.85 5.82
N GLU A 144 -11.29 -14.87 4.98
CA GLU A 144 -10.61 -15.09 3.71
C GLU A 144 -9.18 -15.63 3.89
N ASN A 145 -8.46 -15.16 4.89
CA ASN A 145 -7.10 -15.65 5.18
C ASN A 145 -7.06 -17.14 5.55
N CYS A 146 -8.19 -17.74 5.92
CA CYS A 146 -8.27 -19.16 6.29
C CYS A 146 -8.67 -20.12 5.15
N SER A 147 -9.08 -19.66 3.96
CA SER A 147 -9.89 -20.60 3.16
C SER A 147 -9.60 -20.79 1.68
N LYS A 148 -8.63 -20.20 1.02
CA LYS A 148 -8.32 -20.58 -0.39
C LYS A 148 -6.88 -20.22 -0.81
N HIS A 149 -5.96 -21.14 -0.58
CA HIS A 149 -4.59 -20.99 -1.09
C HIS A 149 -4.40 -21.43 -2.55
N VAL A 150 -5.37 -22.13 -3.14
CA VAL A 150 -5.29 -22.57 -4.56
C VAL A 150 -6.66 -22.43 -5.21
N ARG A 151 -6.73 -21.72 -6.35
CA ARG A 151 -7.92 -21.58 -7.18
C ARG A 151 -7.53 -21.65 -8.65
N ASN A 152 -8.20 -22.49 -9.44
CA ASN A 152 -7.96 -22.64 -10.87
C ASN A 152 -6.49 -22.93 -11.25
N GLY A 153 -5.73 -23.65 -10.40
CA GLY A 153 -4.31 -23.93 -10.63
C GLY A 153 -3.36 -22.80 -10.27
N GLU A 154 -3.86 -21.73 -9.66
CA GLU A 154 -3.07 -20.61 -9.16
C GLU A 154 -2.98 -20.66 -7.63
N ILE A 155 -1.82 -20.30 -7.10
CA ILE A 155 -1.58 -20.10 -5.67
C ILE A 155 -1.98 -18.67 -5.33
N ILE A 156 -2.89 -18.52 -4.38
CA ILE A 156 -3.38 -17.22 -3.91
C ILE A 156 -2.59 -16.81 -2.67
N MET A 157 -2.03 -15.62 -2.70
CA MET A 157 -1.23 -15.02 -1.64
C MET A 157 -1.75 -13.61 -1.32
N PRO A 158 -1.43 -13.02 -0.16
CA PRO A 158 -1.88 -11.66 0.19
C PRO A 158 -1.55 -10.58 -0.84
N GLY A 159 -0.46 -10.72 -1.60
CA GLY A 159 -0.04 -9.77 -2.63
C GLY A 159 -0.55 -10.05 -4.04
N GLY A 160 -1.35 -11.12 -4.24
CA GLY A 160 -1.87 -11.51 -5.56
C GLY A 160 -1.89 -13.01 -5.77
N HIS A 161 -1.89 -13.43 -7.03
CA HIS A 161 -1.92 -14.85 -7.40
C HIS A 161 -0.92 -15.17 -8.52
N LEU A 162 -0.37 -16.38 -8.48
CA LEU A 162 0.60 -16.88 -9.45
C LEU A 162 0.32 -18.36 -9.75
N THR A 163 0.55 -18.77 -10.98
CA THR A 163 0.67 -20.20 -11.27
C THR A 163 1.95 -20.76 -10.62
N VAL A 164 2.00 -22.08 -10.42
CA VAL A 164 3.23 -22.75 -9.91
C VAL A 164 4.43 -22.43 -10.80
N ALA A 165 4.25 -22.40 -12.13
CA ALA A 165 5.33 -22.09 -13.06
C ALA A 165 5.86 -20.65 -12.89
N GLN A 166 4.96 -19.67 -12.71
CA GLN A 166 5.34 -18.27 -12.47
C GLN A 166 6.05 -18.11 -11.12
N LEU A 167 5.54 -18.73 -10.06
CA LEU A 167 6.18 -18.70 -8.75
C LEU A 167 7.58 -19.34 -8.80
N THR A 168 7.72 -20.47 -9.48
CA THR A 168 9.00 -21.15 -9.68
C THR A 168 9.99 -20.25 -10.45
N ALA A 169 9.54 -19.64 -11.54
CA ALA A 169 10.39 -18.73 -12.32
C ALA A 169 10.83 -17.51 -11.48
N MET A 170 9.93 -16.93 -10.72
CA MET A 170 10.23 -15.82 -9.82
C MET A 170 11.28 -16.21 -8.77
N LEU A 171 11.08 -17.32 -8.07
CA LEU A 171 12.01 -17.79 -7.04
C LEU A 171 13.39 -18.13 -7.64
N ASN A 172 13.45 -18.66 -8.86
CA ASN A 172 14.71 -19.00 -9.54
C ASN A 172 15.44 -17.77 -10.12
N THR A 173 14.75 -16.65 -10.27
CA THR A 173 15.34 -15.37 -10.74
C THR A 173 15.99 -14.58 -9.61
N ILE A 174 15.58 -14.82 -8.36
CA ILE A 174 16.17 -14.16 -7.19
C ILE A 174 17.64 -14.58 -7.06
N PRO A 175 18.60 -13.64 -6.99
CA PRO A 175 20.04 -13.95 -6.91
C PRO A 175 20.45 -14.37 -5.48
N LEU A 176 19.67 -15.24 -4.88
CA LEU A 176 19.90 -15.80 -3.55
C LEU A 176 19.58 -17.30 -3.58
N GLU A 177 20.33 -18.06 -2.84
CA GLU A 177 20.00 -19.45 -2.55
C GLU A 177 18.98 -19.53 -1.42
N ILE A 178 17.77 -19.95 -1.75
CA ILE A 178 16.66 -20.06 -0.81
C ILE A 178 16.44 -21.52 -0.47
N THR A 179 16.43 -21.84 0.82
CA THR A 179 15.99 -23.14 1.34
C THR A 179 14.90 -22.90 2.37
N PHE A 180 13.78 -23.58 2.21
CA PHE A 180 12.71 -23.59 3.22
C PHE A 180 12.76 -24.89 4.02
N VAL A 181 12.91 -24.75 5.33
CA VAL A 181 12.89 -25.82 6.32
C VAL A 181 11.68 -25.60 7.21
N ASP A 182 10.85 -26.61 7.39
CA ASP A 182 9.64 -26.48 8.21
C ASP A 182 9.91 -26.57 9.72
N GLU A 183 8.85 -26.51 10.51
CA GLU A 183 8.90 -26.57 11.98
C GLU A 183 9.48 -27.90 12.51
N ASP A 184 9.34 -28.98 11.76
CA ASP A 184 9.86 -30.30 12.06
C ASP A 184 11.31 -30.50 11.58
N ASN A 185 11.98 -29.45 11.11
CA ASN A 185 13.32 -29.46 10.53
C ASN A 185 13.42 -30.22 9.21
N ILE A 186 12.36 -30.38 8.46
CA ILE A 186 12.36 -31.07 7.17
C ILE A 186 12.59 -30.04 6.05
N ASN A 187 13.53 -30.36 5.14
CA ASN A 187 13.72 -29.57 3.93
C ASN A 187 12.49 -29.72 3.01
N ARG A 188 11.76 -28.67 2.76
CA ARG A 188 10.55 -28.71 1.91
C ARG A 188 10.75 -28.09 0.54
N PHE A 189 11.69 -27.17 0.41
CA PHE A 189 11.90 -26.48 -0.85
C PHE A 189 13.31 -25.88 -0.93
N PHE A 190 13.86 -25.83 -2.12
CA PHE A 190 14.95 -24.95 -2.51
C PHE A 190 14.77 -24.48 -3.95
N ASN A 191 15.20 -23.23 -4.22
CA ASN A 191 15.14 -22.69 -5.58
C ASN A 191 16.25 -23.29 -6.47
N GLU A 192 16.01 -23.28 -7.79
CA GLU A 192 16.90 -23.83 -8.81
C GLU A 192 17.79 -22.76 -9.49
N GLY A 193 17.87 -21.55 -8.93
CA GLY A 193 18.71 -20.47 -9.44
C GLY A 193 20.21 -20.77 -9.38
N PRO A 194 21.07 -19.77 -9.59
CA PRO A 194 22.52 -19.91 -9.42
C PRO A 194 22.85 -20.48 -8.05
N LYS A 195 23.77 -21.45 -7.99
CA LYS A 195 24.08 -22.20 -6.76
C LYS A 195 25.55 -22.14 -6.45
N ASP A 196 25.90 -21.73 -5.25
CA ASP A 196 27.24 -21.90 -4.67
C ASP A 196 27.40 -23.31 -4.08
N PHE A 197 26.28 -23.89 -3.59
CA PHE A 197 26.25 -25.24 -3.03
C PHE A 197 25.39 -26.19 -3.85
N LYS A 198 25.90 -27.40 -4.08
CA LYS A 198 25.12 -28.48 -4.72
C LYS A 198 24.00 -28.93 -3.77
N ARG A 199 22.75 -28.83 -4.23
CA ARG A 199 21.58 -29.30 -3.48
C ARG A 199 20.88 -30.40 -4.27
N PRO A 200 21.11 -31.67 -3.90
CA PRO A 200 20.47 -32.79 -4.59
C PRO A 200 18.99 -32.83 -4.28
N SER A 201 18.14 -33.11 -5.27
CA SER A 201 16.70 -33.25 -5.10
C SER A 201 16.32 -34.26 -4.00
N MET A 202 17.18 -35.24 -3.75
CA MET A 202 17.03 -36.20 -2.65
C MET A 202 17.05 -35.56 -1.26
N ALA A 203 17.48 -34.30 -1.10
CA ALA A 203 17.44 -33.60 0.19
C ALA A 203 16.01 -33.13 0.56
N ILE A 204 15.09 -33.08 -0.41
CA ILE A 204 13.68 -32.76 -0.13
C ILE A 204 13.06 -33.90 0.70
N ASP A 205 12.19 -33.51 1.64
CA ASP A 205 11.53 -34.39 2.61
C ASP A 205 12.46 -35.11 3.57
N ARG A 206 13.71 -34.64 3.71
CA ARG A 206 14.66 -35.12 4.70
C ARG A 206 14.91 -34.10 5.80
N GLU A 207 15.23 -34.61 6.98
CA GLU A 207 15.66 -33.76 8.09
C GLU A 207 16.93 -33.01 7.69
N VAL A 208 16.92 -31.68 7.85
CA VAL A 208 18.02 -30.78 7.43
C VAL A 208 19.38 -31.21 8.02
N PHE A 209 19.38 -31.71 9.24
CA PHE A 209 20.61 -32.13 9.92
C PHE A 209 21.25 -33.35 9.25
N SER A 210 20.44 -34.27 8.76
CA SER A 210 20.93 -35.47 8.06
C SER A 210 21.57 -35.20 6.69
N CYS A 211 21.34 -33.99 6.16
CA CYS A 211 21.92 -33.54 4.89
C CYS A 211 23.34 -32.97 5.05
N HIS A 212 23.86 -32.89 6.27
CA HIS A 212 25.14 -32.28 6.57
C HIS A 212 26.11 -33.30 7.19
N PRO A 213 27.43 -33.19 6.89
CA PRO A 213 28.42 -34.02 7.55
C PRO A 213 28.40 -33.82 9.08
N PRO A 214 28.64 -34.87 9.88
CA PRO A 214 28.59 -34.77 11.35
C PRO A 214 29.43 -33.61 11.94
N LYS A 215 30.51 -33.26 11.26
CA LYS A 215 31.40 -32.16 11.67
C LYS A 215 30.73 -30.79 11.69
N VAL A 216 29.73 -30.53 10.84
CA VAL A 216 29.04 -29.25 10.70
C VAL A 216 27.60 -29.29 11.23
N GLU A 217 27.09 -30.46 11.54
CA GLU A 217 25.72 -30.64 12.05
C GLU A 217 25.41 -29.77 13.25
N GLN A 218 26.35 -29.70 14.21
CA GLN A 218 26.16 -28.86 15.39
C GLN A 218 26.01 -27.36 15.06
N GLN A 219 26.75 -26.88 14.05
CA GLN A 219 26.64 -25.50 13.60
C GLN A 219 25.27 -25.22 12.96
N VAL A 220 24.77 -26.15 12.15
CA VAL A 220 23.44 -26.05 11.52
C VAL A 220 22.35 -26.06 12.59
N ARG A 221 22.45 -26.92 13.62
CA ARG A 221 21.52 -26.94 14.74
C ARG A 221 21.55 -25.63 15.51
N HIS A 222 22.72 -25.07 15.71
CA HIS A 222 22.85 -23.75 16.36
C HIS A 222 22.18 -22.64 15.54
N ILE A 223 22.45 -22.54 14.25
CA ILE A 223 21.85 -21.54 13.35
C ILE A 223 20.33 -21.63 13.33
N ILE A 224 19.78 -22.82 13.16
CA ILE A 224 18.32 -23.03 13.18
C ILE A 224 17.74 -22.68 14.56
N GLY A 225 18.46 -23.02 15.62
CA GLY A 225 18.06 -22.65 16.99
C GLY A 225 18.02 -21.15 17.22
N GLU A 226 18.94 -20.38 16.66
CA GLU A 226 18.93 -18.92 16.73
C GLU A 226 17.78 -18.32 15.91
N PHE A 227 17.54 -18.79 14.68
CA PHE A 227 16.38 -18.36 13.88
C PHE A 227 15.05 -18.55 14.62
N ARG A 228 14.89 -19.65 15.36
CA ARG A 228 13.68 -19.90 16.16
C ARG A 228 13.51 -18.97 17.36
N LYS A 229 14.60 -18.39 17.84
CA LYS A 229 14.56 -17.37 18.90
C LYS A 229 14.28 -15.97 18.36
N GLY A 230 14.25 -15.78 17.03
CA GLY A 230 14.06 -14.50 16.38
C GLY A 230 15.32 -13.63 16.35
N THR A 231 16.48 -14.22 16.41
CA THR A 231 17.79 -13.54 16.31
C THR A 231 18.44 -13.75 14.94
#